data_51486aba2c8cce6619a2363b27cf25f3
#
_entry.id   51486aba2c8cce6619a2363b27cf25f3
#
_cell.length_a   1.000
_cell.length_b   1.000
_cell.length_c   1.000
_cell.angle_alpha   90.00
_cell.angle_beta   90.00
_cell.angle_gamma   90.00
#
_symmetry.space_group_name_H-M   'P 1'
#
loop_
_entity.id
_entity.type
_entity.pdbx_description
1 polymer ?
#
loop_
_entity_poly.entity_id
_entity_poly.type
_entity_poly.pdbx_seq_one_letter_code
_entity_poly.pdbx_strand_id
1 'polypeptide(L)'
;MSKRQNPHDKVIKNILGRHETAVSFLQNFLPEKITRHLELESLCFEQTSHIPDHLQEYFSDILIRMPLRDREQEAEIYVLLEHKSFLDEMVPLQLLRYMVETWSAYSEKRKKPFFKLPLLLPIVITHGEYRWRFKTKLSSIVDVPDDVFRAYLPDFEYNLFDVNVEDVRGYAFHSALKALFAIWQISPKREFLDELKDALMLLFQDLDEKQLDRFLKILVYYLSQARASEELSDIMEIVRSLPAGGETMETIADMLEKRGYEKGISLGEQRGEQRGEQRGELKKTRDLLLRNINARFGTINRDLVERITSIQSVEILDGLFDLSLRASSFDEFKEQVIRAADN
;
A
#
# COMPACT_ATOMS: atom_id res chain seq x y z
N MET A 1 6.04 -1.40 -12.66
CA MET A 1 5.80 -0.19 -11.80
C MET A 1 5.73 -0.66 -10.36
N SER A 2 6.73 -0.35 -9.55
CA SER A 2 6.72 -0.66 -8.11
C SER A 2 5.57 0.13 -7.46
N LYS A 3 4.51 -0.55 -7.01
CA LYS A 3 3.44 0.07 -6.22
C LYS A 3 4.06 0.62 -4.95
N ARG A 4 4.01 1.94 -4.75
CA ARG A 4 4.35 2.56 -3.47
C ARG A 4 3.49 1.89 -2.41
N GLN A 5 4.11 1.18 -1.48
CA GLN A 5 3.40 0.62 -0.33
C GLN A 5 2.67 1.76 0.39
N ASN A 6 1.36 1.56 0.62
CA ASN A 6 0.52 2.54 1.31
C ASN A 6 1.09 2.83 2.71
N PRO A 7 1.35 4.10 3.08
CA PRO A 7 1.89 4.44 4.40
C PRO A 7 0.98 4.00 5.55
N HIS A 8 -0.32 3.96 5.33
CA HIS A 8 -1.30 3.49 6.31
C HIS A 8 -1.11 2.00 6.62
N ASP A 9 -0.87 1.16 5.60
CA ASP A 9 -0.61 -0.28 5.80
C ASP A 9 0.69 -0.51 6.56
N LYS A 10 1.71 0.31 6.29
CA LYS A 10 2.99 0.21 7.00
C LYS A 10 2.86 0.54 8.48
N VAL A 11 2.17 1.61 8.83
CA VAL A 11 2.05 2.03 10.23
C VAL A 11 1.25 1.04 11.04
N ILE A 12 0.11 0.56 10.52
CA ILE A 12 -0.71 -0.41 11.24
C ILE A 12 0.03 -1.73 11.46
N LYS A 13 0.77 -2.22 10.45
CA LYS A 13 1.62 -3.40 10.58
C LYS A 13 2.74 -3.23 11.60
N ASN A 14 3.39 -2.06 11.62
CA ASN A 14 4.43 -1.77 12.59
C ASN A 14 3.91 -1.73 14.03
N ILE A 15 2.67 -1.29 14.22
CA ILE A 15 2.05 -1.20 15.54
C ILE A 15 1.39 -2.53 15.91
N LEU A 16 0.44 -3.05 15.13
CA LEU A 16 -0.26 -4.31 15.42
C LEU A 16 0.60 -5.57 15.22
N GLY A 17 1.71 -5.48 14.52
CA GLY A 17 2.70 -6.56 14.42
C GLY A 17 3.52 -6.78 15.68
N ARG A 18 3.19 -6.13 16.81
CA ARG A 18 3.81 -6.31 18.11
C ARG A 18 2.88 -7.04 19.05
N HIS A 19 3.46 -7.91 19.86
CA HIS A 19 2.70 -8.77 20.76
C HIS A 19 1.77 -7.95 21.68
N GLU A 20 2.30 -6.97 22.39
CA GLU A 20 1.58 -6.14 23.35
C GLU A 20 0.39 -5.37 22.73
N THR A 21 0.59 -4.84 21.54
CA THR A 21 -0.48 -4.08 20.83
C THR A 21 -1.52 -5.00 20.23
N ALA A 22 -1.12 -6.17 19.70
CA ALA A 22 -2.06 -7.16 19.16
C ALA A 22 -2.93 -7.78 20.27
N VAL A 23 -2.33 -8.18 21.40
CA VAL A 23 -3.07 -8.66 22.58
C VAL A 23 -4.07 -7.61 23.03
N SER A 24 -3.60 -6.37 23.21
CA SER A 24 -4.45 -5.27 23.66
C SER A 24 -5.62 -5.00 22.69
N PHE A 25 -5.37 -5.03 21.37
CA PHE A 25 -6.43 -4.86 20.38
C PHE A 25 -7.46 -5.98 20.44
N LEU A 26 -7.02 -7.24 20.37
CA LEU A 26 -7.91 -8.39 20.35
C LEU A 26 -8.73 -8.51 21.64
N GLN A 27 -8.10 -8.27 22.79
CA GLN A 27 -8.77 -8.34 24.09
C GLN A 27 -9.89 -7.30 24.24
N ASN A 28 -9.69 -6.10 23.72
CA ASN A 28 -10.63 -5.00 23.93
C ASN A 28 -11.64 -4.86 22.78
N PHE A 29 -11.33 -5.36 21.59
CA PHE A 29 -12.23 -5.28 20.44
C PHE A 29 -13.15 -6.50 20.32
N LEU A 30 -12.62 -7.71 20.49
CA LEU A 30 -13.43 -8.91 20.34
C LEU A 30 -14.41 -9.07 21.51
N PRO A 31 -15.64 -9.54 21.23
CA PRO A 31 -16.59 -9.83 22.30
C PRO A 31 -16.03 -10.83 23.33
N GLU A 32 -16.35 -10.64 24.61
CA GLU A 32 -15.89 -11.51 25.69
C GLU A 32 -16.22 -12.99 25.45
N LYS A 33 -17.37 -13.30 24.82
CA LYS A 33 -17.75 -14.65 24.43
C LYS A 33 -16.74 -15.33 23.48
N ILE A 34 -15.88 -14.55 22.80
CA ILE A 34 -14.81 -15.04 21.93
C ILE A 34 -13.50 -15.06 22.72
N THR A 35 -13.12 -13.93 23.36
CA THR A 35 -11.82 -13.75 24.02
C THR A 35 -11.61 -14.72 25.16
N ARG A 36 -12.66 -15.12 25.90
CA ARG A 36 -12.58 -16.13 26.97
C ARG A 36 -12.07 -17.50 26.50
N HIS A 37 -12.20 -17.81 25.20
CA HIS A 37 -11.71 -19.06 24.60
C HIS A 37 -10.29 -18.94 24.02
N LEU A 38 -9.74 -17.74 23.95
CA LEU A 38 -8.45 -17.46 23.34
C LEU A 38 -7.35 -17.32 24.37
N GLU A 39 -6.18 -17.90 24.13
CA GLU A 39 -5.00 -17.69 24.95
C GLU A 39 -4.16 -16.55 24.34
N LEU A 40 -4.66 -15.31 24.51
CA LEU A 40 -4.14 -14.13 23.85
C LEU A 40 -2.64 -13.89 24.10
N GLU A 41 -2.17 -14.18 25.33
CA GLU A 41 -0.76 -14.02 25.70
C GLU A 41 0.19 -14.99 24.96
N SER A 42 -0.36 -16.05 24.38
CA SER A 42 0.38 -17.06 23.61
C SER A 42 0.28 -16.85 22.10
N LEU A 43 -0.19 -15.68 21.64
CA LEU A 43 -0.29 -15.39 20.22
C LEU A 43 1.09 -15.39 19.53
N CYS A 44 1.11 -15.86 18.27
CA CYS A 44 2.28 -15.85 17.41
C CYS A 44 1.91 -15.26 16.04
N PHE A 45 2.79 -14.44 15.51
CA PHE A 45 2.65 -13.94 14.15
C PHE A 45 3.14 -14.99 13.15
N GLU A 46 2.30 -15.33 12.19
CA GLU A 46 2.70 -16.21 11.09
C GLU A 46 3.33 -15.41 9.96
N GLN A 47 4.42 -15.96 9.41
CA GLN A 47 5.03 -15.38 8.24
C GLN A 47 4.18 -15.69 7.00
N THR A 48 3.75 -14.67 6.29
CA THR A 48 3.00 -14.78 5.03
C THR A 48 3.89 -15.17 3.83
N SER A 49 5.14 -15.59 4.07
CA SER A 49 6.12 -15.99 3.05
C SER A 49 5.74 -17.23 2.22
N HIS A 50 4.64 -17.90 2.57
CA HIS A 50 4.11 -19.06 1.83
C HIS A 50 3.08 -18.68 0.77
N ILE A 51 2.78 -17.40 0.65
CA ILE A 51 1.84 -16.89 -0.33
C ILE A 51 2.61 -16.71 -1.64
N PRO A 52 2.11 -17.25 -2.77
CA PRO A 52 2.72 -17.07 -4.07
C PRO A 52 3.00 -15.60 -4.38
N ASP A 53 4.15 -15.30 -5.02
CA ASP A 53 4.59 -13.92 -5.29
C ASP A 53 3.53 -13.06 -5.98
N HIS A 54 2.73 -13.65 -6.88
CA HIS A 54 1.62 -12.94 -7.55
C HIS A 54 0.44 -12.60 -6.64
N LEU A 55 0.37 -13.21 -5.45
CA LEU A 55 -0.63 -12.93 -4.43
C LEU A 55 -0.06 -12.08 -3.28
N GLN A 56 1.26 -12.03 -3.08
CA GLN A 56 1.90 -11.20 -2.04
C GLN A 56 1.53 -9.71 -2.17
N GLU A 57 1.26 -9.23 -3.38
CA GLU A 57 0.75 -7.87 -3.59
C GLU A 57 -0.64 -7.61 -3.00
N TYR A 58 -1.42 -8.67 -2.79
CA TYR A 58 -2.76 -8.62 -2.20
C TYR A 58 -2.78 -8.92 -0.71
N PHE A 59 -1.70 -9.52 -0.20
CA PHE A 59 -1.56 -9.93 1.21
C PHE A 59 -0.74 -8.89 1.97
N SER A 60 -1.38 -7.78 2.31
CA SER A 60 -0.75 -6.80 3.20
C SER A 60 -0.98 -7.07 4.68
N ASP A 61 -1.53 -8.21 5.05
CA ASP A 61 -2.23 -8.40 6.30
C ASP A 61 -1.41 -9.11 7.38
N ILE A 62 -1.88 -9.01 8.60
CA ILE A 62 -1.28 -9.64 9.77
C ILE A 62 -2.06 -10.94 10.02
N LEU A 63 -1.37 -12.06 9.94
CA LEU A 63 -1.91 -13.36 10.32
C LEU A 63 -1.39 -13.74 11.71
N ILE A 64 -2.30 -13.91 12.65
CA ILE A 64 -1.99 -14.25 14.03
C ILE A 64 -2.52 -15.65 14.31
N ARG A 65 -1.66 -16.52 14.80
CA ARG A 65 -2.02 -17.84 15.29
C ARG A 65 -2.04 -17.82 16.82
N MET A 66 -3.06 -18.41 17.43
CA MET A 66 -3.14 -18.54 18.88
C MET A 66 -3.84 -19.83 19.29
N PRO A 67 -3.45 -20.43 20.44
CA PRO A 67 -4.11 -21.60 20.98
C PRO A 67 -5.46 -21.25 21.58
N LEU A 68 -6.34 -22.25 21.64
CA LEU A 68 -7.60 -22.17 22.37
C LEU A 68 -7.40 -22.69 23.78
N ARG A 69 -7.98 -21.96 24.76
CA ARG A 69 -8.04 -22.43 26.13
C ARG A 69 -8.86 -23.70 26.26
N ASP A 70 -8.55 -24.51 27.27
CA ASP A 70 -9.34 -25.67 27.69
C ASP A 70 -9.55 -26.77 26.65
N ARG A 71 -8.67 -26.92 25.67
CA ARG A 71 -8.69 -28.05 24.74
C ARG A 71 -7.43 -28.88 24.88
N GLU A 72 -7.60 -30.19 25.19
CA GLU A 72 -6.52 -31.19 25.29
C GLU A 72 -5.79 -31.45 23.94
N GLN A 73 -6.30 -30.94 22.83
CA GLN A 73 -5.67 -31.01 21.53
C GLN A 73 -5.25 -29.61 21.10
N GLU A 74 -4.13 -29.51 20.39
CA GLU A 74 -3.57 -28.30 19.76
C GLU A 74 -4.59 -27.68 18.76
N ALA A 75 -5.74 -27.21 19.29
CA ALA A 75 -6.71 -26.48 18.50
C ALA A 75 -6.22 -25.03 18.42
N GLU A 76 -5.86 -24.63 17.25
CA GLU A 76 -5.40 -23.27 16.95
C GLU A 76 -6.48 -22.51 16.19
N ILE A 77 -6.54 -21.22 16.41
CA ILE A 77 -7.34 -20.27 15.64
C ILE A 77 -6.40 -19.26 14.99
N TYR A 78 -6.71 -18.88 13.78
CA TYR A 78 -6.00 -17.84 13.07
C TYR A 78 -6.87 -16.58 12.99
N VAL A 79 -6.32 -15.44 13.39
CA VAL A 79 -6.94 -14.13 13.19
C VAL A 79 -6.27 -13.47 12.00
N LEU A 80 -7.07 -13.12 11.02
CA LEU A 80 -6.68 -12.38 9.83
C LEU A 80 -7.07 -10.92 10.03
N LEU A 81 -6.08 -10.03 10.17
CA LEU A 81 -6.29 -8.60 10.27
C LEU A 81 -6.06 -7.96 8.90
N GLU A 82 -7.12 -7.44 8.30
CA GLU A 82 -7.10 -6.66 7.07
C GLU A 82 -7.29 -5.17 7.37
N HIS A 83 -6.48 -4.33 6.75
CA HIS A 83 -6.61 -2.88 6.87
C HIS A 83 -7.14 -2.26 5.56
N LYS A 84 -8.08 -1.32 5.68
CA LYS A 84 -8.65 -0.58 4.56
C LYS A 84 -8.64 0.92 4.83
N SER A 85 -8.02 1.68 3.94
CA SER A 85 -8.03 3.15 3.95
C SER A 85 -9.03 3.75 2.97
N PHE A 86 -9.86 2.91 2.33
CA PHE A 86 -10.93 3.31 1.40
C PHE A 86 -12.08 2.30 1.45
N LEU A 87 -13.25 2.72 0.96
CA LEU A 87 -14.42 1.84 0.88
C LEU A 87 -14.25 0.79 -0.23
N ASP A 88 -14.44 -0.48 0.12
CA ASP A 88 -14.32 -1.60 -0.81
C ASP A 88 -15.41 -2.63 -0.51
N GLU A 89 -16.40 -2.74 -1.40
CA GLU A 89 -17.51 -3.69 -1.26
C GLU A 89 -17.05 -5.14 -1.41
N MET A 90 -15.91 -5.37 -2.10
CA MET A 90 -15.40 -6.72 -2.42
C MET A 90 -14.52 -7.30 -1.31
N VAL A 91 -14.39 -6.65 -0.16
CA VAL A 91 -13.64 -7.15 1.00
C VAL A 91 -14.02 -8.57 1.40
N PRO A 92 -15.30 -8.99 1.44
CA PRO A 92 -15.63 -10.38 1.76
C PRO A 92 -15.00 -11.39 0.78
N LEU A 93 -14.96 -11.08 -0.52
CA LEU A 93 -14.32 -11.95 -1.51
C LEU A 93 -12.80 -11.98 -1.34
N GLN A 94 -12.18 -10.87 -1.00
CA GLN A 94 -10.76 -10.79 -0.68
C GLN A 94 -10.42 -11.66 0.54
N LEU A 95 -11.19 -11.53 1.62
CA LEU A 95 -11.04 -12.34 2.83
C LEU A 95 -11.21 -13.84 2.55
N LEU A 96 -12.20 -14.23 1.73
CA LEU A 96 -12.39 -15.63 1.32
C LEU A 96 -11.14 -16.18 0.62
N ARG A 97 -10.55 -15.39 -0.29
CA ARG A 97 -9.29 -15.77 -0.95
C ARG A 97 -8.17 -16.00 0.06
N TYR A 98 -8.00 -15.10 1.03
CA TYR A 98 -7.02 -15.24 2.10
C TYR A 98 -7.25 -16.49 2.96
N MET A 99 -8.50 -16.76 3.31
CA MET A 99 -8.86 -17.96 4.06
C MET A 99 -8.49 -19.23 3.31
N VAL A 100 -8.80 -19.30 2.02
CA VAL A 100 -8.48 -20.46 1.16
C VAL A 100 -6.96 -20.66 1.06
N GLU A 101 -6.19 -19.60 0.81
CA GLU A 101 -4.73 -19.71 0.73
C GLU A 101 -4.10 -20.13 2.07
N THR A 102 -4.60 -19.59 3.19
CA THR A 102 -4.14 -19.98 4.52
C THR A 102 -4.42 -21.48 4.78
N TRP A 103 -5.60 -21.96 4.43
CA TRP A 103 -5.95 -23.38 4.54
C TRP A 103 -5.13 -24.28 3.59
N SER A 104 -4.84 -23.80 2.38
CA SER A 104 -4.00 -24.52 1.42
C SER A 104 -2.59 -24.69 1.98
N ALA A 105 -1.96 -23.58 2.43
CA ALA A 105 -0.64 -23.62 3.04
C ALA A 105 -0.60 -24.47 4.33
N TYR A 106 -1.66 -24.43 5.13
CA TYR A 106 -1.80 -25.28 6.31
C TYR A 106 -1.86 -26.75 5.94
N SER A 107 -2.62 -27.11 4.89
CA SER A 107 -2.80 -28.50 4.43
C SER A 107 -1.50 -29.08 3.86
N GLU A 108 -0.73 -28.29 3.11
CA GLU A 108 0.54 -28.71 2.52
C GLU A 108 1.61 -29.06 3.57
N LYS A 109 1.59 -28.38 4.72
CA LYS A 109 2.51 -28.64 5.83
C LYS A 109 2.17 -29.92 6.61
N ARG A 110 0.94 -30.45 6.46
CA ARG A 110 0.45 -31.62 7.23
C ARG A 110 0.72 -32.92 6.50
N LYS A 111 1.48 -33.82 7.15
CA LYS A 111 1.79 -35.17 6.66
C LYS A 111 0.75 -36.23 7.10
N LYS A 112 -0.24 -35.85 7.94
CA LYS A 112 -1.27 -36.77 8.43
C LYS A 112 -2.38 -36.92 7.39
N PRO A 113 -2.90 -38.14 7.15
CA PRO A 113 -3.92 -38.35 6.13
C PRO A 113 -5.29 -37.75 6.48
N PHE A 114 -5.54 -37.48 7.77
CA PHE A 114 -6.77 -36.87 8.27
C PHE A 114 -6.46 -35.75 9.24
N PHE A 115 -6.94 -34.55 8.93
CA PHE A 115 -6.85 -33.37 9.80
C PHE A 115 -8.06 -32.44 9.55
N LYS A 116 -8.34 -31.57 10.50
CA LYS A 116 -9.31 -30.50 10.33
C LYS A 116 -8.59 -29.20 10.03
N LEU A 117 -9.17 -28.38 9.19
CA LEU A 117 -8.68 -27.03 8.93
C LEU A 117 -8.89 -26.17 10.19
N PRO A 118 -7.96 -25.25 10.51
CA PRO A 118 -8.12 -24.34 11.62
C PRO A 118 -9.24 -23.34 11.34
N LEU A 119 -9.87 -22.85 12.40
CA LEU A 119 -10.80 -21.73 12.28
C LEU A 119 -10.03 -20.46 11.93
N LEU A 120 -10.55 -19.70 10.96
CA LEU A 120 -10.07 -18.37 10.62
C LEU A 120 -11.10 -17.35 11.08
N LEU A 121 -10.65 -16.36 11.85
CA LEU A 121 -11.43 -15.24 12.37
C LEU A 121 -11.02 -13.96 11.63
N PRO A 122 -11.75 -13.52 10.62
CA PRO A 122 -11.39 -12.31 9.87
C PRO A 122 -11.83 -11.06 10.62
N ILE A 123 -10.91 -10.08 10.68
CA ILE A 123 -11.13 -8.75 11.25
C ILE A 123 -10.70 -7.71 10.22
N VAL A 124 -11.56 -6.75 9.95
CA VAL A 124 -11.27 -5.61 9.09
C VAL A 124 -11.17 -4.35 9.93
N ILE A 125 -10.05 -3.65 9.82
CA ILE A 125 -9.86 -2.32 10.43
C ILE A 125 -9.94 -1.30 9.31
N THR A 126 -10.85 -0.35 9.40
CA THR A 126 -11.03 0.69 8.39
C THR A 126 -10.93 2.09 8.97
N HIS A 127 -10.40 3.00 8.18
CA HIS A 127 -10.39 4.43 8.43
C HIS A 127 -10.47 5.19 7.10
N GLY A 128 -10.67 6.50 7.13
CA GLY A 128 -10.68 7.35 5.94
C GLY A 128 -11.76 8.43 6.03
N GLU A 129 -12.12 9.03 4.90
CA GLU A 129 -13.10 10.11 4.86
C GLU A 129 -14.54 9.65 5.10
N TYR A 130 -14.83 8.37 4.82
CA TYR A 130 -16.18 7.84 4.83
C TYR A 130 -16.34 6.69 5.81
N ARG A 131 -17.46 6.65 6.50
CA ARG A 131 -17.85 5.51 7.34
C ARG A 131 -18.11 4.28 6.49
N TRP A 132 -17.82 3.11 7.06
CA TRP A 132 -18.11 1.84 6.41
C TRP A 132 -19.63 1.66 6.27
N ARG A 133 -20.09 1.28 5.07
CA ARG A 133 -21.51 1.15 4.76
C ARG A 133 -21.90 -0.22 4.20
N PHE A 134 -20.95 -1.07 3.96
CA PHE A 134 -21.19 -2.40 3.42
C PHE A 134 -21.52 -3.40 4.52
N LYS A 135 -22.27 -4.45 4.17
CA LYS A 135 -22.54 -5.55 5.08
C LYS A 135 -21.28 -6.41 5.27
N THR A 136 -21.17 -7.04 6.44
CA THR A 136 -19.99 -7.81 6.86
C THR A 136 -20.02 -9.29 6.47
N LYS A 137 -21.02 -9.71 5.65
CA LYS A 137 -21.18 -11.09 5.22
C LYS A 137 -20.83 -11.29 3.75
N LEU A 138 -20.21 -12.43 3.42
CA LEU A 138 -19.94 -12.82 2.04
C LEU A 138 -21.21 -12.92 1.21
N SER A 139 -22.28 -13.47 1.78
CA SER A 139 -23.58 -13.57 1.10
C SER A 139 -24.17 -12.24 0.65
N SER A 140 -23.69 -11.12 1.18
CA SER A 140 -24.20 -9.79 0.79
C SER A 140 -23.73 -9.31 -0.58
N ILE A 141 -22.68 -9.91 -1.13
CA ILE A 141 -22.10 -9.57 -2.44
C ILE A 141 -22.37 -10.64 -3.51
N VAL A 142 -23.09 -11.70 -3.14
CA VAL A 142 -23.44 -12.80 -4.08
C VAL A 142 -24.90 -12.65 -4.48
N ASP A 143 -25.14 -12.69 -5.79
CA ASP A 143 -26.51 -12.74 -6.33
C ASP A 143 -27.09 -14.13 -6.10
N VAL A 144 -28.04 -14.25 -5.21
CA VAL A 144 -28.73 -15.50 -4.84
C VAL A 144 -30.16 -15.42 -5.32
N PRO A 145 -30.50 -16.06 -6.45
CA PRO A 145 -31.79 -15.87 -7.11
C PRO A 145 -32.99 -16.43 -6.30
N ASP A 146 -32.75 -17.41 -5.42
CA ASP A 146 -33.75 -17.98 -4.52
C ASP A 146 -33.08 -18.56 -3.26
N ASP A 147 -33.75 -18.52 -2.14
CA ASP A 147 -33.25 -18.98 -0.84
C ASP A 147 -32.81 -20.46 -0.86
N VAL A 148 -33.38 -21.30 -1.71
CA VAL A 148 -32.98 -22.71 -1.87
C VAL A 148 -31.51 -22.88 -2.25
N PHE A 149 -30.92 -21.86 -2.91
CA PHE A 149 -29.51 -21.89 -3.32
C PHE A 149 -28.54 -21.48 -2.20
N ARG A 150 -29.02 -20.95 -1.07
CA ARG A 150 -28.15 -20.53 0.05
C ARG A 150 -27.28 -21.67 0.61
N ALA A 151 -27.76 -22.91 0.52
CA ALA A 151 -27.00 -24.07 0.98
C ALA A 151 -25.70 -24.34 0.19
N TYR A 152 -25.56 -23.74 -0.98
CA TYR A 152 -24.38 -23.89 -1.85
C TYR A 152 -23.42 -22.71 -1.75
N LEU A 153 -23.76 -21.68 -0.93
CA LEU A 153 -22.94 -20.50 -0.77
C LEU A 153 -21.94 -20.70 0.39
N PRO A 154 -20.64 -20.58 0.17
CA PRO A 154 -19.70 -20.44 1.27
C PRO A 154 -19.96 -19.10 1.94
N ASP A 155 -20.48 -19.10 3.17
CA ASP A 155 -20.80 -17.87 3.88
C ASP A 155 -20.02 -17.76 5.18
N PHE A 156 -19.56 -16.54 5.48
CA PHE A 156 -18.95 -16.16 6.74
C PHE A 156 -19.19 -14.67 7.01
N GLU A 157 -18.95 -14.28 8.23
CA GLU A 157 -19.02 -12.90 8.65
C GLU A 157 -17.67 -12.45 9.21
N TYR A 158 -17.23 -11.22 8.84
CA TYR A 158 -16.02 -10.64 9.42
C TYR A 158 -16.37 -9.60 10.50
N ASN A 159 -15.46 -9.43 11.46
CA ASN A 159 -15.56 -8.40 12.49
C ASN A 159 -15.02 -7.09 11.91
N LEU A 160 -15.77 -6.01 12.06
CA LEU A 160 -15.41 -4.70 11.55
C LEU A 160 -15.08 -3.75 12.70
N PHE A 161 -13.89 -3.14 12.65
CA PHE A 161 -13.49 -2.02 13.47
C PHE A 161 -13.39 -0.78 12.59
N ASP A 162 -14.44 0.05 12.59
CA ASP A 162 -14.45 1.32 11.85
C ASP A 162 -13.97 2.45 12.77
N VAL A 163 -12.72 2.85 12.61
CA VAL A 163 -12.08 3.90 13.40
C VAL A 163 -12.87 5.22 13.40
N ASN A 164 -13.63 5.48 12.33
CA ASN A 164 -14.40 6.75 12.22
C ASN A 164 -15.60 6.84 13.17
N VAL A 165 -16.09 5.69 13.66
CA VAL A 165 -17.29 5.64 14.52
C VAL A 165 -17.00 5.16 15.94
N GLU A 166 -15.83 4.55 16.16
CA GLU A 166 -15.46 3.99 17.45
C GLU A 166 -14.97 5.07 18.42
N ASP A 167 -15.31 4.96 19.69
CA ASP A 167 -14.71 5.77 20.75
C ASP A 167 -13.33 5.23 21.12
N VAL A 168 -12.32 5.49 20.26
CA VAL A 168 -10.97 4.96 20.43
C VAL A 168 -10.30 5.37 21.74
N ARG A 169 -10.74 6.47 22.37
CA ARG A 169 -10.23 6.94 23.66
C ARG A 169 -10.83 6.15 24.84
N GLY A 170 -12.07 5.69 24.70
CA GLY A 170 -12.79 4.91 25.69
C GLY A 170 -12.34 3.45 25.77
N TYR A 171 -11.72 2.89 24.70
CA TYR A 171 -11.14 1.56 24.76
C TYR A 171 -9.89 1.50 25.66
N ALA A 172 -9.70 0.37 26.35
CA ALA A 172 -8.46 0.11 27.10
C ALA A 172 -7.32 -0.39 26.18
N PHE A 173 -7.24 0.16 24.97
CA PHE A 173 -6.16 -0.16 24.04
C PHE A 173 -4.81 0.33 24.54
N HIS A 174 -3.77 -0.34 24.09
CA HIS A 174 -2.39 0.12 24.22
C HIS A 174 -2.22 1.53 23.64
N SER A 175 -1.50 2.40 24.33
CA SER A 175 -1.37 3.83 24.00
C SER A 175 -0.94 4.12 22.56
N ALA A 176 -0.09 3.26 21.97
CA ALA A 176 0.29 3.38 20.57
C ALA A 176 -0.87 3.19 19.57
N LEU A 177 -1.81 2.29 19.89
CA LEU A 177 -3.03 2.12 19.07
C LEU A 177 -3.98 3.29 19.25
N LYS A 178 -4.18 3.75 20.50
CA LYS A 178 -5.00 4.93 20.77
C LYS A 178 -4.49 6.14 20.00
N ALA A 179 -3.19 6.39 20.04
CA ALA A 179 -2.58 7.51 19.32
C ALA A 179 -2.75 7.37 17.79
N LEU A 180 -2.48 6.19 17.22
CA LEU A 180 -2.68 5.96 15.79
C LEU A 180 -4.13 6.17 15.37
N PHE A 181 -5.08 5.57 16.08
CA PHE A 181 -6.49 5.68 15.74
C PHE A 181 -7.03 7.10 15.94
N ALA A 182 -6.57 7.81 16.98
CA ALA A 182 -6.89 9.22 17.16
C ALA A 182 -6.35 10.08 16.00
N ILE A 183 -5.11 9.84 15.55
CA ILE A 183 -4.53 10.51 14.37
C ILE A 183 -5.38 10.22 13.12
N TRP A 184 -5.84 8.99 12.93
CA TRP A 184 -6.70 8.64 11.80
C TRP A 184 -8.05 9.33 11.85
N GLN A 185 -8.66 9.47 13.04
CA GLN A 185 -9.93 10.19 13.22
C GLN A 185 -9.84 11.69 12.92
N ILE A 186 -8.70 12.31 13.23
CA ILE A 186 -8.49 13.73 12.96
C ILE A 186 -7.94 14.01 11.54
N SER A 187 -7.37 13.00 10.88
CA SER A 187 -6.69 13.16 9.58
C SER A 187 -7.54 13.83 8.49
N PRO A 188 -8.87 13.58 8.37
CA PRO A 188 -9.70 14.27 7.40
C PRO A 188 -10.13 15.68 7.80
N LYS A 189 -9.89 16.11 9.05
CA LYS A 189 -10.37 17.38 9.57
C LYS A 189 -9.46 18.54 9.13
N ARG A 190 -10.04 19.73 9.03
CA ARG A 190 -9.28 20.97 8.79
C ARG A 190 -8.40 21.35 9.97
N GLU A 191 -8.86 21.05 11.17
CA GLU A 191 -8.21 21.30 12.45
C GLU A 191 -7.18 20.23 12.83
N PHE A 192 -6.69 19.46 11.85
CA PHE A 192 -5.74 18.35 12.07
C PHE A 192 -4.55 18.73 12.94
N LEU A 193 -3.88 19.85 12.63
CA LEU A 193 -2.70 20.30 13.37
C LEU A 193 -3.03 20.69 14.81
N ASP A 194 -4.20 21.28 15.04
CA ASP A 194 -4.64 21.70 16.38
C ASP A 194 -4.90 20.49 17.30
N GLU A 195 -5.44 19.40 16.74
CA GLU A 195 -5.75 18.17 17.49
C GLU A 195 -4.58 17.18 17.54
N LEU A 196 -3.53 17.35 16.71
CA LEU A 196 -2.43 16.39 16.59
C LEU A 196 -1.66 16.22 17.89
N LYS A 197 -1.41 17.32 18.61
CA LYS A 197 -0.71 17.26 19.90
C LYS A 197 -1.43 16.37 20.88
N ASP A 198 -2.75 16.53 21.03
CA ASP A 198 -3.57 15.74 21.93
C ASP A 198 -3.58 14.24 21.55
N ALA A 199 -3.60 13.94 20.25
CA ALA A 199 -3.51 12.57 19.77
C ALA A 199 -2.14 11.94 20.10
N LEU A 200 -1.04 12.67 19.92
CA LEU A 200 0.30 12.20 20.27
C LEU A 200 0.52 12.09 21.78
N MET A 201 -0.10 12.97 22.58
CA MET A 201 -0.04 12.89 24.05
C MET A 201 -0.62 11.59 24.63
N LEU A 202 -1.46 10.86 23.86
CA LEU A 202 -1.92 9.54 24.28
C LEU A 202 -0.78 8.53 24.44
N LEU A 203 0.35 8.72 23.76
CA LEU A 203 1.53 7.86 23.94
C LEU A 203 2.13 7.94 25.36
N PHE A 204 1.94 9.05 26.05
CA PHE A 204 2.56 9.32 27.35
C PHE A 204 1.77 8.71 28.53
N GLN A 205 0.71 7.94 28.27
CA GLN A 205 -0.15 7.39 29.32
C GLN A 205 0.50 6.21 30.03
N ASP A 206 1.03 5.22 29.26
CA ASP A 206 1.42 3.93 29.79
C ASP A 206 2.79 3.42 29.27
N LEU A 207 3.49 4.21 28.43
CA LEU A 207 4.72 3.76 27.78
C LEU A 207 5.95 4.16 28.60
N ASP A 208 6.91 3.25 28.69
CA ASP A 208 8.24 3.58 29.12
C ASP A 208 8.98 4.45 28.07
N GLU A 209 10.10 5.04 28.44
CA GLU A 209 10.86 5.95 27.59
C GLU A 209 11.29 5.33 26.26
N LYS A 210 11.68 4.05 26.25
CA LYS A 210 12.10 3.33 25.03
C LYS A 210 10.92 3.04 24.09
N GLN A 211 9.79 2.65 24.67
CA GLN A 211 8.57 2.41 23.94
C GLN A 211 8.04 3.73 23.35
N LEU A 212 8.03 4.79 24.15
CA LEU A 212 7.61 6.12 23.74
C LEU A 212 8.44 6.62 22.56
N ASP A 213 9.77 6.61 22.66
CA ASP A 213 10.68 7.02 21.57
C ASP A 213 10.38 6.22 20.29
N ARG A 214 10.25 4.91 20.43
CA ARG A 214 9.96 4.02 19.30
C ARG A 214 8.64 4.35 18.60
N PHE A 215 7.54 4.44 19.37
CA PHE A 215 6.23 4.68 18.78
C PHE A 215 6.09 6.10 18.26
N LEU A 216 6.69 7.07 18.90
CA LEU A 216 6.73 8.43 18.41
C LEU A 216 7.45 8.51 17.05
N LYS A 217 8.60 7.86 16.91
CA LYS A 217 9.31 7.74 15.62
C LYS A 217 8.45 7.08 14.53
N ILE A 218 7.75 6.01 14.85
CA ILE A 218 6.86 5.33 13.90
C ILE A 218 5.74 6.27 13.43
N LEU A 219 5.08 6.98 14.35
CA LEU A 219 3.98 7.87 14.02
C LEU A 219 4.45 9.12 13.25
N VAL A 220 5.56 9.74 13.65
CA VAL A 220 6.10 10.89 12.90
C VAL A 220 6.58 10.48 11.52
N TYR A 221 7.23 9.33 11.39
CA TYR A 221 7.58 8.79 10.09
C TYR A 221 6.34 8.53 9.24
N TYR A 222 5.28 7.96 9.80
CA TYR A 222 4.00 7.78 9.12
C TYR A 222 3.43 9.13 8.66
N LEU A 223 3.33 10.12 9.53
CA LEU A 223 2.82 11.45 9.22
C LEU A 223 3.60 12.11 8.08
N SER A 224 4.92 11.98 8.08
CA SER A 224 5.77 12.49 6.99
C SER A 224 5.50 11.85 5.63
N GLN A 225 4.83 10.68 5.60
CA GLN A 225 4.46 9.97 4.38
C GLN A 225 3.03 10.27 3.93
N ALA A 226 2.14 10.43 4.92
CA ALA A 226 0.70 10.51 4.70
C ALA A 226 0.23 11.96 4.51
N ARG A 227 1.01 12.96 4.99
CA ARG A 227 0.64 14.37 4.94
C ARG A 227 1.42 15.14 3.89
N ALA A 228 0.92 16.31 3.52
CA ALA A 228 1.59 17.21 2.58
C ALA A 228 2.93 17.72 3.14
N SER A 229 3.89 17.98 2.26
CA SER A 229 5.23 18.43 2.67
C SER A 229 5.22 19.81 3.34
N GLU A 230 4.20 20.62 3.03
CA GLU A 230 4.00 21.95 3.61
C GLU A 230 3.63 21.90 5.10
N GLU A 231 2.93 20.83 5.53
CA GLU A 231 2.53 20.63 6.93
C GLU A 231 3.67 20.05 7.79
N LEU A 232 4.74 19.56 7.18
CA LEU A 232 5.78 18.83 7.90
C LEU A 232 6.51 19.68 8.94
N SER A 233 6.76 20.96 8.67
CA SER A 233 7.37 21.89 9.62
C SER A 233 6.51 22.07 10.87
N ASP A 234 5.20 22.20 10.70
CA ASP A 234 4.26 22.41 11.79
C ASP A 234 4.12 21.13 12.63
N ILE A 235 4.03 19.96 11.96
CA ILE A 235 4.07 18.66 12.62
C ILE A 235 5.32 18.50 13.48
N MET A 236 6.49 18.89 12.94
CA MET A 236 7.76 18.80 13.66
C MET A 236 7.81 19.78 14.85
N GLU A 237 7.23 20.96 14.75
CA GLU A 237 7.11 21.91 15.86
C GLU A 237 6.22 21.35 16.98
N ILE A 238 5.09 20.76 16.62
CA ILE A 238 4.20 20.06 17.57
C ILE A 238 4.97 18.96 18.31
N VAL A 239 5.69 18.11 17.58
CA VAL A 239 6.49 17.01 18.18
C VAL A 239 7.55 17.54 19.13
N ARG A 240 8.26 18.64 18.78
CA ARG A 240 9.24 19.30 19.67
C ARG A 240 8.60 19.82 20.96
N SER A 241 7.34 20.20 20.92
CA SER A 241 6.61 20.69 22.09
C SER A 241 6.18 19.59 23.07
N LEU A 242 6.35 18.29 22.70
CA LEU A 242 6.04 17.17 23.56
C LEU A 242 7.11 16.98 24.65
N PRO A 243 6.77 16.40 25.83
CA PRO A 243 7.70 16.25 26.96
C PRO A 243 9.02 15.51 26.64
N ALA A 244 9.00 14.54 25.72
CA ALA A 244 10.17 13.77 25.29
C ALA A 244 10.60 14.11 23.83
N GLY A 245 10.09 15.20 23.27
CA GLY A 245 10.24 15.49 21.85
C GLY A 245 11.66 15.90 21.43
N GLY A 246 12.49 16.43 22.33
CA GLY A 246 13.80 16.99 22.01
C GLY A 246 14.81 15.96 21.51
N GLU A 247 15.03 14.88 22.26
CA GLU A 247 16.02 13.84 21.90
C GLU A 247 15.55 12.97 20.71
N THR A 248 14.26 12.69 20.65
CA THR A 248 13.66 11.94 19.53
C THR A 248 13.77 12.72 18.21
N MET A 249 13.75 14.04 18.26
CA MET A 249 13.77 14.92 17.08
C MET A 249 15.07 14.87 16.30
N GLU A 250 16.24 14.78 16.95
CA GLU A 250 17.52 14.65 16.21
C GLU A 250 17.51 13.40 15.33
N THR A 251 17.08 12.26 15.90
CA THR A 251 16.97 11.01 15.14
C THR A 251 15.94 11.07 14.02
N ILE A 252 14.82 11.76 14.23
CA ILE A 252 13.79 11.95 13.20
C ILE A 252 14.29 12.86 12.09
N ALA A 253 14.99 13.96 12.42
CA ALA A 253 15.58 14.85 11.45
C ALA A 253 16.57 14.11 10.55
N ASP A 254 17.48 13.31 11.12
CA ASP A 254 18.42 12.48 10.38
C ASP A 254 17.71 11.47 9.45
N MET A 255 16.63 10.84 9.94
CA MET A 255 15.83 9.92 9.13
C MET A 255 15.14 10.60 7.95
N LEU A 256 14.63 11.80 8.14
CA LEU A 256 13.96 12.59 7.09
C LEU A 256 14.96 13.12 6.06
N GLU A 257 16.13 13.59 6.51
CA GLU A 257 17.22 14.03 5.64
C GLU A 257 17.73 12.89 4.76
N LYS A 258 18.06 11.74 5.36
CA LYS A 258 18.48 10.54 4.63
C LYS A 258 17.46 10.14 3.59
N ARG A 259 16.19 10.21 3.93
CA ARG A 259 15.10 9.88 3.03
C ARG A 259 14.92 10.92 1.92
N GLY A 260 15.05 12.21 2.22
CA GLY A 260 15.06 13.27 1.21
C GLY A 260 16.15 13.00 0.15
N TYR A 261 17.32 12.59 0.62
CA TYR A 261 18.44 12.20 -0.22
C TYR A 261 18.11 10.96 -1.08
N GLU A 262 17.61 9.86 -0.48
CA GLU A 262 17.21 8.64 -1.20
C GLU A 262 16.11 8.90 -2.24
N LYS A 263 15.11 9.71 -1.89
CA LYS A 263 14.04 10.11 -2.81
C LYS A 263 14.57 10.98 -3.95
N GLY A 264 15.54 11.85 -3.67
CA GLY A 264 16.22 12.68 -4.66
C GLY A 264 16.99 11.83 -5.68
N ILE A 265 17.73 10.83 -5.21
CA ILE A 265 18.45 9.88 -6.08
C ILE A 265 17.45 9.11 -6.95
N SER A 266 16.43 8.47 -6.35
CA SER A 266 15.45 7.66 -7.08
C SER A 266 14.69 8.48 -8.15
N LEU A 267 14.31 9.73 -7.84
CA LEU A 267 13.70 10.64 -8.80
C LEU A 267 14.68 11.06 -9.91
N GLY A 268 15.95 11.25 -9.55
CA GLY A 268 17.02 11.53 -10.51
C GLY A 268 17.24 10.38 -11.48
N GLU A 269 17.33 9.16 -10.97
CA GLU A 269 17.46 7.94 -11.77
C GLU A 269 16.27 7.73 -12.69
N GLN A 270 15.04 7.84 -12.18
CA GLN A 270 13.82 7.68 -12.96
C GLN A 270 13.71 8.72 -14.10
N ARG A 271 14.04 9.98 -13.79
CA ARG A 271 14.08 11.04 -14.83
C ARG A 271 15.21 10.83 -15.84
N GLY A 272 16.34 10.31 -15.37
CA GLY A 272 17.48 9.93 -16.22
C GLY A 272 17.11 8.81 -17.18
N GLU A 273 16.48 7.76 -16.69
CA GLU A 273 16.01 6.61 -17.46
C GLU A 273 14.97 7.04 -18.52
N GLN A 274 13.92 7.77 -18.12
CA GLN A 274 12.92 8.28 -19.06
C GLN A 274 13.52 9.16 -20.16
N ARG A 275 14.46 10.06 -19.79
CA ARG A 275 15.16 10.89 -20.80
C ARG A 275 16.06 10.05 -21.68
N GLY A 276 16.68 9.00 -21.12
CA GLY A 276 17.51 8.04 -21.86
C GLY A 276 16.70 7.25 -22.87
N GLU A 277 15.55 6.73 -22.46
CA GLU A 277 14.60 6.02 -23.35
C GLU A 277 14.11 6.89 -24.49
N GLN A 278 13.60 8.10 -24.19
CA GLN A 278 13.14 9.04 -25.20
C GLN A 278 14.22 9.42 -26.20
N ARG A 279 15.46 9.69 -25.73
CA ARG A 279 16.59 9.98 -26.61
C ARG A 279 16.99 8.77 -27.44
N GLY A 280 16.94 7.58 -26.86
CA GLY A 280 17.23 6.31 -27.52
C GLY A 280 16.23 6.03 -28.65
N GLU A 281 14.94 6.22 -28.38
CA GLU A 281 13.85 6.06 -29.33
C GLU A 281 13.98 7.05 -30.49
N LEU A 282 14.14 8.34 -30.20
CA LEU A 282 14.38 9.39 -31.21
C LEU A 282 15.58 9.05 -32.10
N LYS A 283 16.67 8.63 -31.53
CA LYS A 283 17.89 8.27 -32.29
C LYS A 283 17.61 7.06 -33.18
N LYS A 284 16.99 6.02 -32.65
CA LYS A 284 16.64 4.80 -33.38
C LYS A 284 15.72 5.08 -34.56
N THR A 285 14.68 5.88 -34.36
CA THR A 285 13.74 6.23 -35.42
C THR A 285 14.40 7.09 -36.50
N ARG A 286 15.25 8.06 -36.13
CA ARG A 286 16.06 8.82 -37.10
C ARG A 286 17.00 7.94 -37.94
N ASP A 287 17.72 7.05 -37.27
CA ASP A 287 18.65 6.14 -37.93
C ASP A 287 17.93 5.21 -38.91
N LEU A 288 16.74 4.70 -38.54
CA LEU A 288 15.91 3.89 -39.41
C LEU A 288 15.40 4.68 -40.64
N LEU A 289 14.91 5.90 -40.43
CA LEU A 289 14.46 6.77 -41.48
C LEU A 289 15.60 7.08 -42.47
N LEU A 290 16.76 7.50 -41.97
CA LEU A 290 17.92 7.81 -42.83
C LEU A 290 18.40 6.61 -43.63
N ARG A 291 18.44 5.41 -43.01
CA ARG A 291 18.79 4.18 -43.72
C ARG A 291 17.79 3.85 -44.83
N ASN A 292 16.50 3.97 -44.56
CA ASN A 292 15.47 3.69 -45.52
C ASN A 292 15.52 4.65 -46.73
N ILE A 293 15.70 5.94 -46.46
CA ILE A 293 15.83 6.96 -47.52
C ILE A 293 17.07 6.68 -48.36
N ASN A 294 18.21 6.40 -47.75
CA ASN A 294 19.44 6.09 -48.46
C ASN A 294 19.32 4.82 -49.34
N ALA A 295 18.64 3.79 -48.82
CA ALA A 295 18.40 2.54 -49.56
C ALA A 295 17.49 2.74 -50.75
N ARG A 296 16.48 3.61 -50.61
CA ARG A 296 15.46 3.80 -51.67
C ARG A 296 15.82 4.85 -52.72
N PHE A 297 16.43 5.97 -52.29
CA PHE A 297 16.66 7.13 -53.15
C PHE A 297 18.14 7.43 -53.38
N GLY A 298 19.03 6.64 -52.76
CA GLY A 298 20.49 6.86 -52.88
C GLY A 298 21.03 7.88 -51.88
N THR A 299 22.23 8.43 -52.17
CA THR A 299 22.94 9.31 -51.24
C THR A 299 22.16 10.57 -50.91
N ILE A 300 21.94 10.80 -49.65
CA ILE A 300 21.20 11.95 -49.08
C ILE A 300 22.14 13.14 -48.91
N ASN A 301 21.71 14.32 -49.25
CA ASN A 301 22.51 15.52 -49.01
C ASN A 301 22.53 15.91 -47.53
N ARG A 302 23.58 16.63 -47.13
CA ARG A 302 23.81 17.02 -45.72
C ARG A 302 22.68 17.86 -45.13
N ASP A 303 22.09 18.78 -45.91
CA ASP A 303 20.99 19.65 -45.45
C ASP A 303 19.76 18.82 -45.00
N LEU A 304 19.40 17.79 -45.76
CA LEU A 304 18.26 16.92 -45.41
C LEU A 304 18.53 16.10 -44.16
N VAL A 305 19.76 15.63 -43.97
CA VAL A 305 20.18 14.92 -42.75
C VAL A 305 20.08 15.83 -41.55
N GLU A 306 20.54 17.08 -41.63
CA GLU A 306 20.48 18.07 -40.56
C GLU A 306 19.02 18.39 -40.18
N ARG A 307 18.13 18.54 -41.15
CA ARG A 307 16.70 18.77 -40.92
C ARG A 307 16.02 17.58 -40.23
N ILE A 308 16.25 16.37 -40.71
CA ILE A 308 15.71 15.17 -40.02
C ILE A 308 16.25 15.05 -38.62
N THR A 309 17.50 15.42 -38.37
CA THR A 309 18.12 15.36 -37.08
C THR A 309 17.57 16.43 -36.11
N SER A 310 17.09 17.57 -36.62
CA SER A 310 16.46 18.62 -35.79
C SER A 310 15.08 18.25 -35.27
N ILE A 311 14.37 17.33 -35.92
CA ILE A 311 13.02 16.90 -35.48
C ILE A 311 13.09 16.20 -34.15
N GLN A 312 12.33 16.67 -33.14
CA GLN A 312 12.31 16.16 -31.77
C GLN A 312 11.09 15.28 -31.44
N SER A 313 10.16 15.08 -32.37
CA SER A 313 8.99 14.23 -32.22
C SER A 313 9.20 12.88 -32.89
N VAL A 314 8.98 11.80 -32.16
CA VAL A 314 9.01 10.42 -32.68
C VAL A 314 7.86 10.23 -33.69
N GLU A 315 6.67 10.75 -33.38
CA GLU A 315 5.48 10.62 -34.22
C GLU A 315 5.69 11.27 -35.61
N ILE A 316 6.36 12.42 -35.65
CA ILE A 316 6.71 13.08 -36.90
C ILE A 316 7.71 12.24 -37.72
N LEU A 317 8.72 11.71 -37.02
CA LEU A 317 9.73 10.85 -37.68
C LEU A 317 9.12 9.54 -38.21
N ASP A 318 8.20 8.92 -37.45
CA ASP A 318 7.48 7.72 -37.91
C ASP A 318 6.55 8.03 -39.10
N GLY A 319 5.86 9.17 -39.08
CA GLY A 319 5.09 9.65 -40.21
C GLY A 319 5.95 9.87 -41.48
N LEU A 320 7.14 10.43 -41.31
CA LEU A 320 8.10 10.58 -42.39
C LEU A 320 8.69 9.23 -42.85
N PHE A 321 8.85 8.28 -41.96
CA PHE A 321 9.26 6.92 -42.31
C PHE A 321 8.19 6.23 -43.17
N ASP A 322 6.93 6.29 -42.80
CA ASP A 322 5.82 5.76 -43.57
C ASP A 322 5.71 6.44 -44.93
N LEU A 323 5.88 7.76 -44.98
CA LEU A 323 5.91 8.52 -46.23
C LEU A 323 7.10 8.10 -47.12
N SER A 324 8.27 7.87 -46.50
CA SER A 324 9.45 7.42 -47.27
C SER A 324 9.23 6.09 -47.95
N LEU A 325 8.30 5.23 -47.49
CA LEU A 325 7.92 3.98 -48.13
C LEU A 325 6.97 4.17 -49.31
N ARG A 326 6.15 5.24 -49.29
CA ARG A 326 5.04 5.46 -50.25
C ARG A 326 5.31 6.56 -51.31
N ALA A 327 6.20 7.49 -51.01
CA ALA A 327 6.48 8.64 -51.89
C ALA A 327 6.87 8.20 -53.29
N SER A 328 6.29 8.87 -54.31
CA SER A 328 6.52 8.55 -55.73
C SER A 328 7.88 9.05 -56.21
N SER A 329 8.46 10.07 -55.56
CA SER A 329 9.77 10.64 -55.88
C SER A 329 10.51 11.15 -54.64
N PHE A 330 11.82 11.33 -54.78
CA PHE A 330 12.64 11.94 -53.74
C PHE A 330 12.27 13.40 -53.44
N ASP A 331 11.88 14.16 -54.47
CA ASP A 331 11.51 15.57 -54.32
C ASP A 331 10.22 15.74 -53.53
N GLU A 332 9.22 14.88 -53.77
CA GLU A 332 7.99 14.82 -52.97
C GLU A 332 8.29 14.57 -51.45
N PHE A 333 9.14 13.60 -51.18
CA PHE A 333 9.56 13.29 -49.81
C PHE A 333 10.31 14.46 -49.17
N LYS A 334 11.26 15.08 -49.88
CA LYS A 334 12.09 16.21 -49.40
C LYS A 334 11.24 17.40 -49.00
N GLU A 335 10.20 17.74 -49.79
CA GLU A 335 9.28 18.84 -49.45
C GLU A 335 8.58 18.60 -48.10
N GLN A 336 8.16 17.37 -47.83
CA GLN A 336 7.49 17.03 -46.57
C GLN A 336 8.46 17.08 -45.35
N VAL A 337 9.72 16.65 -45.53
CA VAL A 337 10.74 16.80 -44.47
C VAL A 337 10.98 18.27 -44.15
N ILE A 338 11.06 19.14 -45.17
CA ILE A 338 11.22 20.59 -44.96
C ILE A 338 10.07 21.15 -44.12
N ARG A 339 8.81 20.83 -44.52
CA ARG A 339 7.61 21.25 -43.77
C ARG A 339 7.58 20.75 -42.33
N ALA A 340 8.01 19.50 -42.11
CA ALA A 340 8.03 18.88 -40.77
C ALA A 340 9.15 19.42 -39.90
N ALA A 341 10.25 19.89 -40.45
CA ALA A 341 11.36 20.46 -39.70
C ALA A 341 11.17 21.95 -39.36
N ASP A 342 10.33 22.66 -40.10
CA ASP A 342 10.04 24.09 -39.94
C ASP A 342 8.83 24.34 -38.97
N ASN A 343 8.12 23.27 -38.52
CA ASN A 343 7.05 23.30 -37.51
C ASN A 343 7.55 22.80 -36.16
#